data_cb42e6fb8acedafcc6ed49f550a844aa
#
_entry.id   cb42e6fb8acedafcc6ed49f550a844aa
#
_cell.length_a   1.000
_cell.length_b   1.000
_cell.length_c   1.000
_cell.angle_alpha   90.00
_cell.angle_beta   90.00
_cell.angle_gamma   90.00
#
_symmetry.space_group_name_H-M   'P 1'
#
loop_
_entity.id
_entity.type
_entity.pdbx_description
1 polymer ?
#
loop_
_entity_poly.entity_id
_entity_poly.type
_entity_poly.pdbx_seq_one_letter_code
_entity_poly.pdbx_strand_id
1 'polypeptide(L)'
;LYINGYLHDVHEAEDLMIEVFSYLFTKKPRIRDGGLKAYLYKAARHMALRHKSRHRLFFSLDDLTEEPDGKTLVEEVIRTKERDQILHICMDELKADYREALYLTYFEGMSYRQAAEVMGKSEKQITNMVYRGKARLRGLLEREGITNAK
;
A
#
# COMPACT_ATOMS: atom_id res chain seq x y z
N LEU A 1 -5.40 -5.70 -0.25
CA LEU A 1 -5.20 -4.42 0.45
C LEU A 1 -4.14 -3.53 -0.19
N TYR A 2 -2.94 -4.07 -0.44
CA TYR A 2 -1.83 -3.29 -0.99
C TYR A 2 -2.14 -2.70 -2.37
N ILE A 3 -2.59 -3.53 -3.31
CA ILE A 3 -2.97 -3.09 -4.66
C ILE A 3 -4.15 -2.13 -4.59
N ASN A 4 -5.13 -2.40 -3.75
CA ASN A 4 -6.30 -1.54 -3.58
C ASN A 4 -5.94 -0.15 -3.04
N GLY A 5 -4.83 -0.02 -2.30
CA GLY A 5 -4.31 1.29 -1.91
C GLY A 5 -3.93 2.18 -3.09
N TYR A 6 -3.66 1.62 -4.26
CA TYR A 6 -3.38 2.36 -5.49
C TYR A 6 -4.63 2.58 -6.35
N LEU A 7 -5.47 1.57 -6.47
CA LEU A 7 -6.59 1.55 -7.43
C LEU A 7 -7.91 2.04 -6.82
N HIS A 8 -8.09 1.89 -5.52
CA HIS A 8 -9.35 2.22 -4.81
C HIS A 8 -10.58 1.49 -5.38
N ASP A 9 -10.36 0.36 -6.03
CA ASP A 9 -11.40 -0.51 -6.56
C ASP A 9 -11.00 -1.97 -6.33
N VAL A 10 -11.82 -2.68 -5.56
CA VAL A 10 -11.56 -4.06 -5.14
C VAL A 10 -11.53 -5.02 -6.31
N HIS A 11 -12.45 -4.87 -7.26
CA HIS A 11 -12.54 -5.75 -8.42
C HIS A 11 -11.33 -5.58 -9.33
N GLU A 12 -10.90 -4.35 -9.57
CA GLU A 12 -9.68 -4.07 -10.32
C GLU A 12 -8.44 -4.58 -9.58
N ALA A 13 -8.39 -4.46 -8.27
CA ALA A 13 -7.29 -4.98 -7.46
C ALA A 13 -7.21 -6.51 -7.53
N GLU A 14 -8.35 -7.20 -7.47
CA GLU A 14 -8.41 -8.66 -7.61
C GLU A 14 -7.97 -9.11 -9.00
N ASP A 15 -8.45 -8.46 -10.05
CA ASP A 15 -8.06 -8.74 -11.44
C ASP A 15 -6.56 -8.56 -11.63
N LEU A 16 -6.00 -7.49 -11.07
CA LEU A 16 -4.57 -7.22 -11.15
C LEU A 16 -3.75 -8.27 -10.40
N MET A 17 -4.23 -8.73 -9.25
CA MET A 17 -3.60 -9.79 -8.48
C MET A 17 -3.56 -11.11 -9.28
N ILE A 18 -4.64 -11.46 -9.95
CA ILE A 18 -4.70 -12.62 -10.85
C ILE A 18 -3.68 -12.46 -11.97
N GLU A 19 -3.57 -11.28 -12.55
CA GLU A 19 -2.60 -10.98 -13.60
C GLU A 19 -1.15 -11.12 -13.12
N VAL A 20 -0.83 -10.67 -11.91
CA VAL A 20 0.50 -10.83 -11.29
C VAL A 20 0.86 -12.31 -11.14
N PHE A 21 -0.05 -13.12 -10.61
CA PHE A 21 0.16 -14.56 -10.46
C PHE A 21 0.24 -15.27 -11.81
N SER A 22 -0.57 -14.91 -12.77
CA SER A 22 -0.51 -15.46 -14.14
C SER A 22 0.85 -15.19 -14.79
N TYR A 23 1.38 -13.98 -14.63
CA TYR A 23 2.72 -13.64 -15.10
C TYR A 23 3.79 -14.51 -14.43
N LEU A 24 3.70 -14.67 -13.12
CA LEU A 24 4.65 -15.50 -12.36
C LEU A 24 4.67 -16.94 -12.86
N PHE A 25 3.50 -17.54 -13.09
CA PHE A 25 3.39 -18.92 -13.55
C PHE A 25 3.80 -19.10 -15.02
N THR A 26 3.51 -18.10 -15.85
CA THR A 26 3.79 -18.16 -17.30
C THR A 26 5.26 -17.89 -17.62
N LYS A 27 5.83 -16.85 -17.03
CA LYS A 27 7.21 -16.41 -17.33
C LYS A 27 8.26 -17.07 -16.46
N LYS A 28 7.88 -17.63 -15.32
CA LYS A 28 8.77 -18.30 -14.37
C LYS A 28 10.06 -17.50 -14.11
N PRO A 29 9.96 -16.24 -13.64
CA PRO A 29 11.15 -15.41 -13.41
C PRO A 29 12.05 -16.05 -12.35
N ARG A 30 13.36 -15.79 -12.46
CA ARG A 30 14.31 -16.21 -11.43
C ARG A 30 14.14 -15.35 -10.19
N ILE A 31 13.78 -15.97 -9.09
CA ILE A 31 13.58 -15.30 -7.80
C ILE A 31 14.62 -15.86 -6.82
N ARG A 32 15.29 -14.98 -6.09
CA ARG A 32 16.23 -15.37 -5.03
C ARG A 32 15.48 -16.10 -3.92
N ASP A 33 16.15 -17.04 -3.27
CA ASP A 33 15.60 -17.71 -2.10
C ASP A 33 15.17 -16.68 -1.04
N GLY A 34 13.92 -16.78 -0.57
CA GLY A 34 13.34 -15.82 0.35
C GLY A 34 12.90 -14.48 -0.28
N GLY A 35 13.09 -14.30 -1.58
CA GLY A 35 12.72 -13.06 -2.28
C GLY A 35 11.33 -13.04 -2.91
N LEU A 36 10.56 -14.13 -2.80
CA LEU A 36 9.25 -14.25 -3.44
C LEU A 36 8.27 -13.17 -3.01
N LYS A 37 8.17 -12.90 -1.72
CA LYS A 37 7.27 -11.89 -1.17
C LYS A 37 7.60 -10.49 -1.72
N ALA A 38 8.86 -10.09 -1.64
CA ALA A 38 9.30 -8.80 -2.18
C ALA A 38 9.07 -8.71 -3.69
N TYR A 39 9.31 -9.79 -4.42
CA TYR A 39 9.06 -9.86 -5.85
C TYR A 39 7.58 -9.64 -6.18
N LEU A 40 6.68 -10.32 -5.47
CA LEU A 40 5.24 -10.20 -5.68
C LEU A 40 4.74 -8.78 -5.40
N TYR A 41 5.20 -8.16 -4.32
CA TYR A 41 4.84 -6.78 -3.99
C TYR A 41 5.38 -5.79 -5.00
N LYS A 42 6.60 -5.97 -5.46
CA LYS A 42 7.21 -5.14 -6.51
C LYS A 42 6.45 -5.25 -7.83
N ALA A 43 6.14 -6.47 -8.26
CA ALA A 43 5.36 -6.72 -9.48
C ALA A 43 3.95 -6.10 -9.38
N ALA A 44 3.27 -6.32 -8.26
CA ALA A 44 1.96 -5.75 -8.00
C ALA A 44 1.99 -4.22 -8.03
N ARG A 45 3.00 -3.61 -7.42
CA ARG A 45 3.19 -2.16 -7.42
C ARG A 45 3.37 -1.62 -8.84
N HIS A 46 4.23 -2.22 -9.63
CA HIS A 46 4.48 -1.81 -11.02
C HIS A 46 3.20 -1.91 -11.86
N MET A 47 2.48 -3.00 -11.73
CA MET A 47 1.24 -3.20 -12.48
C MET A 47 0.13 -2.22 -12.04
N ALA A 48 0.01 -1.98 -10.74
CA ALA A 48 -0.95 -1.03 -10.20
C ALA A 48 -0.67 0.40 -10.66
N LEU A 49 0.59 0.83 -10.64
CA LEU A 49 0.98 2.15 -11.12
C LEU A 49 0.77 2.30 -12.63
N ARG A 50 1.04 1.26 -13.40
CA ARG A 50 0.80 1.24 -14.84
C ARG A 50 -0.69 1.31 -15.15
N HIS A 51 -1.51 0.57 -14.44
CA HIS A 51 -2.97 0.59 -14.56
C HIS A 51 -3.54 1.97 -14.23
N LYS A 52 -3.10 2.57 -13.13
CA LYS A 52 -3.49 3.91 -12.72
C LYS A 52 -3.09 4.97 -13.76
N SER A 53 -1.93 4.85 -14.36
CA SER A 53 -1.46 5.74 -15.42
C SER A 53 -2.33 5.64 -16.67
N ARG A 54 -2.71 4.42 -17.09
CA ARG A 54 -3.63 4.19 -18.21
C ARG A 54 -5.03 4.76 -17.93
N HIS A 55 -5.54 4.57 -16.72
CA HIS A 55 -6.83 5.12 -16.30
C HIS A 55 -6.85 6.65 -16.37
N ARG A 56 -5.78 7.31 -15.94
CA ARG A 56 -5.67 8.76 -16.04
C ARG A 56 -5.74 9.28 -17.46
N LEU A 57 -5.20 8.53 -18.43
CA LEU A 57 -5.24 8.90 -19.84
C LEU A 57 -6.64 8.79 -20.44
N PHE A 58 -7.44 7.83 -19.97
CA PHE A 58 -8.79 7.60 -20.47
C PHE A 58 -9.89 8.41 -19.77
N PHE A 59 -9.71 8.77 -18.51
CA PHE A 59 -10.74 9.36 -17.67
C PHE A 59 -10.39 10.76 -17.13
N SER A 60 -9.44 11.44 -17.73
CA SER A 60 -8.94 12.73 -17.21
C SER A 60 -9.95 13.89 -17.20
N LEU A 61 -11.15 13.71 -17.72
CA LEU A 61 -12.17 14.77 -17.83
C LEU A 61 -13.44 14.56 -17.01
N ASP A 62 -13.73 13.33 -16.56
CA ASP A 62 -15.01 13.03 -15.91
C ASP A 62 -14.91 12.61 -14.44
N ASP A 63 -13.73 12.44 -13.91
CA ASP A 63 -13.55 11.78 -12.62
C ASP A 63 -13.04 12.69 -11.49
N LEU A 64 -13.60 13.88 -11.40
CA LEU A 64 -13.43 14.73 -10.22
C LEU A 64 -14.49 14.47 -9.14
N THR A 65 -15.38 13.53 -9.35
CA THR A 65 -16.47 13.24 -8.42
C THR A 65 -16.57 11.75 -8.17
N GLU A 66 -16.26 11.38 -7.01
CA GLU A 66 -16.45 10.09 -6.35
C GLU A 66 -15.14 9.35 -6.15
N GLU A 67 -14.61 9.48 -4.94
CA GLU A 67 -13.79 8.43 -4.37
C GLU A 67 -14.65 7.19 -4.30
N PRO A 68 -14.36 6.14 -5.08
CA PRO A 68 -15.07 4.89 -4.92
C PRO A 68 -14.79 4.35 -3.53
N ASP A 69 -15.79 3.77 -2.91
CA ASP A 69 -15.80 3.19 -1.58
C ASP A 69 -14.69 2.14 -1.32
N GLY A 70 -13.42 2.53 -1.48
CA GLY A 70 -12.29 1.79 -0.93
C GLY A 70 -12.34 1.69 0.60
N LYS A 71 -13.13 2.58 1.21
CA LYS A 71 -13.42 2.54 2.64
C LYS A 71 -14.19 1.28 3.06
N THR A 72 -15.09 0.77 2.22
CA THR A 72 -15.97 -0.34 2.59
C THR A 72 -15.23 -1.67 2.78
N LEU A 73 -14.21 -1.96 1.99
CA LEU A 73 -13.48 -3.21 2.12
C LEU A 73 -12.47 -3.19 3.26
N VAL A 74 -11.82 -2.06 3.44
CA VAL A 74 -10.97 -1.81 4.60
C VAL A 74 -11.82 -1.90 5.87
N GLU A 75 -13.03 -1.35 5.86
CA GLU A 75 -13.99 -1.45 6.96
C GLU A 75 -14.45 -2.89 7.21
N GLU A 76 -14.71 -3.70 6.18
CA GLU A 76 -15.09 -5.11 6.36
C GLU A 76 -14.00 -5.99 6.93
N VAL A 77 -12.74 -5.75 6.56
CA VAL A 77 -11.59 -6.51 7.07
C VAL A 77 -11.22 -6.08 8.50
N ILE A 78 -11.56 -4.86 8.90
CA ILE A 78 -11.12 -4.25 10.16
C ILE A 78 -12.23 -4.20 11.23
N ARG A 79 -13.38 -4.79 10.98
CA ARG A 79 -14.55 -4.77 11.92
C ARG A 79 -14.27 -5.30 13.30
N THR A 80 -13.06 -5.74 13.63
CA THR A 80 -12.81 -6.41 14.91
C THR A 80 -12.30 -5.50 16.02
N LYS A 81 -11.74 -4.31 15.73
CA LYS A 81 -11.25 -3.42 16.80
C LYS A 81 -11.29 -1.95 16.36
N GLU A 82 -11.99 -1.15 17.15
CA GLU A 82 -12.10 0.31 16.94
C GLU A 82 -10.75 1.02 16.78
N ARG A 83 -9.73 0.60 17.54
CA ARG A 83 -8.35 1.13 17.44
C ARG A 83 -7.71 0.86 16.08
N ASP A 84 -7.97 -0.31 15.52
CA ASP A 84 -7.42 -0.69 14.21
C ASP A 84 -8.07 0.14 13.10
N GLN A 85 -9.36 0.47 13.23
CA GLN A 85 -10.05 1.36 12.31
C GLN A 85 -9.46 2.77 12.33
N ILE A 86 -9.23 3.32 13.51
CA ILE A 86 -8.63 4.64 13.68
C ILE A 86 -7.21 4.66 13.10
N LEU A 87 -6.43 3.60 13.34
CA LEU A 87 -5.09 3.48 12.76
C LEU A 87 -5.12 3.53 11.23
N HIS A 88 -6.05 2.81 10.61
CA HIS A 88 -6.18 2.81 9.14
C HIS A 88 -6.63 4.15 8.59
N ILE A 89 -7.55 4.83 9.25
CA ILE A 89 -7.98 6.18 8.87
C ILE A 89 -6.79 7.14 8.94
N CYS A 90 -6.01 7.08 10.01
CA CYS A 90 -4.80 7.91 10.15
C CYS A 90 -3.73 7.56 9.12
N MET A 91 -3.57 6.27 8.80
CA MET A 91 -2.66 5.84 7.72
C MET A 91 -3.07 6.41 6.37
N ASP A 92 -4.37 6.47 6.09
CA ASP A 92 -4.88 7.04 4.83
C ASP A 92 -4.63 8.55 4.70
N GLU A 93 -4.51 9.26 5.82
CA GLU A 93 -4.16 10.68 5.83
C GLU A 93 -2.66 10.94 5.61
N LEU A 94 -1.82 9.92 5.68
CA LEU A 94 -0.39 10.07 5.43
C LEU A 94 -0.09 10.29 3.95
N LYS A 95 1.01 10.97 3.68
CA LYS A 95 1.58 11.02 2.33
C LYS A 95 1.80 9.59 1.81
N ALA A 96 1.46 9.36 0.54
CA ALA A 96 1.46 8.03 -0.06
C ALA A 96 2.77 7.25 0.16
N ASP A 97 3.92 7.89 0.00
CA ASP A 97 5.22 7.26 0.20
C ASP A 97 5.44 6.82 1.65
N TYR A 98 5.03 7.63 2.60
CA TYR A 98 5.16 7.32 4.04
C TYR A 98 4.25 6.18 4.43
N ARG A 99 3.01 6.20 3.96
CA ARG A 99 2.04 5.14 4.18
C ARG A 99 2.55 3.81 3.64
N GLU A 100 3.04 3.80 2.41
CA GLU A 100 3.58 2.59 1.78
C GLU A 100 4.79 2.03 2.53
N ALA A 101 5.75 2.87 2.90
CA ALA A 101 6.92 2.45 3.66
C ALA A 101 6.53 1.85 5.01
N LEU A 102 5.61 2.46 5.73
CA LEU A 102 5.10 1.94 7.00
C LEU A 102 4.33 0.64 6.80
N TYR A 103 3.50 0.56 5.78
CA TYR A 103 2.74 -0.65 5.47
C TYR A 103 3.67 -1.84 5.22
N LEU A 104 4.64 -1.68 4.34
CA LEU A 104 5.57 -2.76 3.99
C LEU A 104 6.42 -3.21 5.18
N THR A 105 6.88 -2.28 6.01
CA THR A 105 7.75 -2.62 7.15
C THR A 105 6.99 -3.13 8.37
N TYR A 106 5.88 -2.49 8.75
CA TYR A 106 5.16 -2.83 9.98
C TYR A 106 4.05 -3.85 9.80
N PHE A 107 3.26 -3.72 8.73
CA PHE A 107 2.15 -4.66 8.50
C PHE A 107 2.62 -5.92 7.79
N GLU A 108 3.51 -5.80 6.83
CA GLU A 108 4.02 -6.93 6.06
C GLU A 108 5.32 -7.52 6.59
N GLY A 109 5.89 -6.91 7.61
CA GLY A 109 7.09 -7.41 8.27
C GLY A 109 8.35 -7.41 7.40
N MET A 110 8.42 -6.56 6.39
CA MET A 110 9.59 -6.46 5.52
C MET A 110 10.74 -5.73 6.22
N SER A 111 11.96 -6.14 5.92
CA SER A 111 13.15 -5.34 6.26
C SER A 111 13.15 -4.03 5.45
N TYR A 112 13.90 -3.04 5.90
CA TYR A 112 14.05 -1.80 5.16
C TYR A 112 14.66 -2.04 3.77
N ARG A 113 15.56 -3.02 3.66
CA ARG A 113 16.15 -3.43 2.38
C ARG A 113 15.10 -3.98 1.43
N GLN A 114 14.23 -4.87 1.89
CA GLN A 114 13.14 -5.44 1.10
C GLN A 114 12.15 -4.36 0.66
N ALA A 115 11.75 -3.48 1.58
CA ALA A 115 10.88 -2.35 1.27
C ALA A 115 11.51 -1.41 0.23
N ALA A 116 12.82 -1.18 0.34
CA ALA A 116 13.57 -0.38 -0.65
C ALA A 116 13.52 -1.02 -2.05
N GLU A 117 13.69 -2.32 -2.13
CA GLU A 117 13.57 -3.05 -3.41
C GLU A 117 12.16 -2.91 -4.00
N VAL A 118 11.12 -3.07 -3.19
CA VAL A 118 9.72 -2.95 -3.63
C VAL A 118 9.43 -1.54 -4.15
N MET A 119 9.84 -0.52 -3.41
CA MET A 119 9.54 0.87 -3.72
C MET A 119 10.49 1.52 -4.73
N GLY A 120 11.58 0.83 -5.11
CA GLY A 120 12.61 1.42 -5.96
C GLY A 120 13.31 2.59 -5.31
N LYS A 121 13.55 2.52 -4.01
CA LYS A 121 14.20 3.53 -3.18
C LYS A 121 15.46 2.95 -2.53
N SER A 122 16.31 3.81 -1.95
CA SER A 122 17.42 3.38 -1.13
C SER A 122 16.95 3.03 0.29
N GLU A 123 17.72 2.21 1.01
CA GLU A 123 17.44 1.93 2.43
C GLU A 123 17.40 3.21 3.26
N LYS A 124 18.28 4.16 2.98
CA LYS A 124 18.31 5.46 3.66
C LYS A 124 17.01 6.24 3.44
N GLN A 125 16.50 6.23 2.21
CA GLN A 125 15.20 6.86 1.91
C GLN A 125 14.07 6.18 2.67
N ILE A 126 14.05 4.85 2.73
CA ILE A 126 13.05 4.10 3.51
C ILE A 126 13.16 4.43 4.99
N THR A 127 14.36 4.47 5.55
CA THR A 127 14.59 4.85 6.94
C THR A 127 13.99 6.22 7.24
N ASN A 128 14.25 7.20 6.37
CA ASN A 128 13.73 8.56 6.53
C ASN A 128 12.19 8.60 6.40
N MET A 129 11.64 7.86 5.45
CA MET A 129 10.18 7.77 5.24
C MET A 129 9.49 7.14 6.45
N VAL A 130 10.04 6.06 6.98
CA VAL A 130 9.52 5.40 8.18
C VAL A 130 9.58 6.34 9.38
N TYR A 131 10.71 7.00 9.59
CA TYR A 131 10.87 7.94 10.70
C TYR A 131 9.87 9.09 10.64
N ARG A 132 9.76 9.75 9.49
CA ARG A 132 8.83 10.86 9.29
C ARG A 132 7.38 10.41 9.30
N GLY A 133 7.12 9.26 8.68
CA GLY A 133 5.79 8.66 8.68
C GLY A 133 5.29 8.32 10.07
N LYS A 134 6.14 7.74 10.91
CA LYS A 134 5.82 7.45 12.32
C LYS A 134 5.51 8.72 13.10
N ALA A 135 6.34 9.75 12.96
CA ALA A 135 6.13 11.03 13.65
C ALA A 135 4.79 11.65 13.26
N ARG A 136 4.46 11.65 11.97
CA ARG A 136 3.19 12.17 11.48
C ARG A 136 2.01 11.32 11.96
N LEU A 137 2.13 10.00 11.88
CA LEU A 137 1.11 9.06 12.33
C LEU A 137 0.81 9.23 13.83
N ARG A 138 1.85 9.39 14.63
CA ARG A 138 1.71 9.64 16.07
C ARG A 138 0.90 10.91 16.32
N GLY A 139 1.20 11.99 15.63
CA GLY A 139 0.45 13.24 15.73
C GLY A 139 -1.02 13.09 15.34
N LEU A 140 -1.30 12.32 14.29
CA LEU A 140 -2.67 12.04 13.86
C LEU A 140 -3.43 11.20 14.89
N LEU A 141 -2.79 10.17 15.45
CA LEU A 141 -3.37 9.31 16.48
C LEU A 141 -3.65 10.09 17.78
N GLU A 142 -2.74 10.95 18.18
CA GLU A 142 -2.94 11.83 19.35
C GLU A 142 -4.14 12.75 19.16
N ARG A 143 -4.33 13.29 17.97
CA ARG A 143 -5.51 14.11 17.63
C ARG A 143 -6.80 13.32 17.79
N GLU A 144 -6.80 12.03 17.50
CA GLU A 144 -7.94 11.13 17.67
C GLU A 144 -8.07 10.59 19.12
N GLY A 145 -7.26 11.08 20.06
CA GLY A 145 -7.31 10.69 21.46
C GLY A 145 -6.58 9.41 21.84
N ILE A 146 -5.74 8.88 20.94
CA ILE A 146 -4.92 7.70 21.21
C ILE A 146 -3.53 8.15 21.64
N THR A 147 -3.27 8.12 22.95
CA THR A 147 -2.03 8.64 23.55
C THR A 147 -0.90 7.61 23.70
N ASN A 148 -1.16 6.32 23.57
CA ASN A 148 -0.21 5.23 23.77
C ASN A 148 0.01 4.38 22.52
N ALA A 149 0.03 4.99 21.34
CA ALA A 149 0.39 4.32 20.10
C ALA A 149 1.90 4.09 20.06
N LYS A 150 2.33 2.94 20.53
CA LYS A 150 3.68 2.44 20.27
C LYS A 150 3.66 1.59 19.01
#